data_fcadb3223f6623e586f4d8137b6a0fda
#
_entry.id   fcadb3223f6623e586f4d8137b6a0fda
#
_cell.length_a   1.000
_cell.length_b   1.000
_cell.length_c   1.000
_cell.angle_alpha   90.00
_cell.angle_beta   90.00
_cell.angle_gamma   90.00
#
_symmetry.space_group_name_H-M   'P 1'
#
loop_
_entity.id
_entity.type
_entity.pdbx_description
1 polymer ?
#
loop_
_entity_poly.entity_id
_entity_poly.type
_entity_poly.pdbx_seq_one_letter_code
_entity_poly.pdbx_strand_id
1 'polypeptide(L)'
;RRQRQMCIRDRYMQNPTPLTGLMYEREFKTYEVQPVTRKRKIKAYIDTADTGADFLCCIIYLETEIGNFIIDVYYTQAAMETTEPETARRLTKYKVEEAIIESNNGGRGFSRNVEAQCRILGNRETSFTWFHQSENKEVRIFNHSAEVQNLTYFPKGWEHLFPQFYKAITQYKKTGKNAHDDAPDALTGTIEKRGSQPQKLN
;
A
#
# COMPACT_ATOMS: atom_id res chain seq x y z
N ARG A 1 23.32 -14.77 -46.97
CA ARG A 1 22.10 -14.24 -46.33
C ARG A 1 22.31 -14.30 -44.82
N ARG A 2 22.77 -13.19 -44.22
CA ARG A 2 22.83 -13.03 -42.76
C ARG A 2 21.50 -12.45 -42.30
N GLN A 3 20.73 -13.26 -41.54
CA GLN A 3 19.53 -12.79 -40.85
C GLN A 3 19.97 -11.86 -39.73
N ARG A 4 19.47 -10.62 -39.75
CA ARG A 4 19.55 -9.68 -38.64
C ARG A 4 18.61 -10.18 -37.54
N GLN A 5 19.17 -10.72 -36.46
CA GLN A 5 18.45 -10.83 -35.21
C GLN A 5 18.32 -9.40 -34.66
N MET A 6 17.13 -8.85 -34.80
CA MET A 6 16.77 -7.58 -34.20
C MET A 6 16.51 -7.83 -32.72
N CYS A 7 17.41 -7.34 -31.87
CA CYS A 7 17.30 -7.39 -30.43
C CYS A 7 16.05 -6.64 -29.97
N ILE A 8 15.06 -7.39 -29.49
CA ILE A 8 13.84 -6.87 -28.80
C ILE A 8 14.19 -6.24 -27.44
N ARG A 9 15.47 -6.09 -27.13
CA ARG A 9 16.00 -5.65 -25.81
C ARG A 9 16.03 -4.15 -25.61
N ASP A 10 15.66 -3.33 -26.61
CA ASP A 10 15.96 -1.90 -26.62
C ASP A 10 14.76 -0.96 -26.38
N ARG A 11 13.59 -1.47 -25.98
CA ARG A 11 12.39 -0.65 -25.75
C ARG A 11 11.96 -0.48 -24.28
N TYR A 12 12.65 -1.08 -23.32
CA TYR A 12 12.22 -1.04 -21.89
C TYR A 12 13.27 -0.50 -20.91
N MET A 13 14.37 0.06 -21.41
CA MET A 13 15.41 0.58 -20.52
C MET A 13 15.46 2.12 -20.54
N GLN A 14 14.43 2.74 -20.00
CA GLN A 14 14.59 4.10 -19.51
C GLN A 14 15.16 4.03 -18.08
N ASN A 15 16.46 4.27 -17.95
CA ASN A 15 17.25 4.34 -16.71
C ASN A 15 17.27 3.02 -15.88
N PRO A 16 18.18 2.08 -16.14
CA PRO A 16 18.42 1.00 -15.22
C PRO A 16 19.13 1.54 -13.97
N THR A 17 18.36 1.86 -12.95
CA THR A 17 18.94 1.98 -11.60
C THR A 17 19.51 0.60 -11.27
N PRO A 18 20.81 0.47 -10.89
CA PRO A 18 21.37 -0.81 -10.53
C PRO A 18 20.50 -1.43 -9.44
N LEU A 19 20.10 -2.70 -9.59
CA LEU A 19 19.32 -3.45 -8.57
C LEU A 19 20.05 -3.50 -7.21
N THR A 20 21.38 -3.37 -7.23
CA THR A 20 22.22 -3.22 -6.04
C THR A 20 22.01 -1.81 -5.45
N GLY A 21 21.36 -1.74 -4.30
CA GLY A 21 21.10 -0.48 -3.59
C GLY A 21 19.62 -0.10 -3.49
N LEU A 22 18.72 -0.86 -4.12
CA LEU A 22 17.29 -0.74 -3.90
C LEU A 22 16.86 -1.47 -2.63
N MET A 23 15.80 -0.98 -1.98
CA MET A 23 15.26 -1.60 -0.78
C MET A 23 14.70 -2.99 -1.09
N TYR A 24 13.99 -3.11 -2.19
CA TYR A 24 13.36 -4.34 -2.66
C TYR A 24 14.14 -4.86 -3.87
N GLU A 25 15.11 -5.75 -3.61
CA GLU A 25 16.06 -6.23 -4.65
C GLU A 25 15.47 -7.29 -5.57
N ARG A 26 14.42 -7.98 -5.13
CA ARG A 26 13.73 -9.02 -5.91
C ARG A 26 12.42 -8.47 -6.45
N GLU A 27 11.98 -8.99 -7.58
CA GLU A 27 10.62 -8.74 -8.05
C GLU A 27 9.59 -9.21 -7.03
N PHE A 28 8.52 -8.44 -6.87
CA PHE A 28 7.39 -8.85 -6.05
C PHE A 28 6.63 -10.00 -6.72
N LYS A 29 6.11 -10.89 -5.91
CA LYS A 29 5.22 -11.95 -6.37
C LYS A 29 3.95 -11.35 -6.94
N THR A 30 3.43 -11.96 -8.00
CA THR A 30 2.18 -11.53 -8.62
C THR A 30 1.13 -12.64 -8.61
N TYR A 31 -0.14 -12.27 -8.71
CA TYR A 31 -1.26 -13.19 -8.82
C TYR A 31 -2.22 -12.74 -9.92
N GLU A 32 -2.92 -13.69 -10.55
CA GLU A 32 -4.00 -13.46 -11.51
C GLU A 32 -5.37 -13.67 -10.85
N VAL A 33 -5.46 -14.64 -9.95
CA VAL A 33 -6.68 -14.98 -9.21
C VAL A 33 -6.36 -14.99 -7.72
N GLN A 34 -7.21 -14.36 -6.93
CA GLN A 34 -7.06 -14.37 -5.47
C GLN A 34 -7.19 -15.80 -4.94
N PRO A 35 -6.36 -16.18 -3.93
CA PRO A 35 -6.42 -17.51 -3.37
C PRO A 35 -7.74 -17.75 -2.61
N VAL A 36 -8.23 -18.98 -2.70
CA VAL A 36 -9.30 -19.45 -1.84
C VAL A 36 -8.66 -20.04 -0.59
N THR A 37 -8.78 -19.35 0.54
CA THR A 37 -8.18 -19.74 1.82
C THR A 37 -9.23 -19.80 2.91
N ARG A 38 -8.97 -20.58 3.97
CA ARG A 38 -9.93 -20.73 5.11
C ARG A 38 -9.99 -19.47 5.97
N LYS A 39 -8.84 -18.84 6.20
CA LYS A 39 -8.73 -17.58 6.95
C LYS A 39 -8.42 -16.46 5.97
N ARG A 40 -9.36 -15.56 5.81
CA ARG A 40 -9.19 -14.38 4.96
C ARG A 40 -9.93 -13.20 5.55
N LYS A 41 -9.36 -12.02 5.39
CA LYS A 41 -9.97 -10.75 5.80
C LYS A 41 -9.57 -9.65 4.82
N ILE A 42 -10.53 -8.88 4.34
CA ILE A 42 -10.23 -7.71 3.52
C ILE A 42 -9.95 -6.54 4.46
N LYS A 43 -8.73 -6.05 4.41
CA LYS A 43 -8.24 -4.93 5.22
C LYS A 43 -7.83 -3.76 4.34
N ALA A 44 -7.79 -2.59 4.95
CA ALA A 44 -7.12 -1.41 4.40
C ALA A 44 -6.09 -0.90 5.42
N TYR A 45 -4.90 -0.56 4.94
CA TYR A 45 -3.94 0.23 5.68
C TYR A 45 -3.85 1.61 5.03
N ILE A 46 -3.97 2.65 5.84
CA ILE A 46 -4.04 4.03 5.37
C ILE A 46 -3.00 4.86 6.12
N ASP A 47 -1.97 5.30 5.41
CA ASP A 47 -1.06 6.35 5.85
C ASP A 47 -1.60 7.69 5.36
N THR A 48 -1.94 8.57 6.29
CA THR A 48 -2.54 9.87 5.96
C THR A 48 -1.45 10.90 5.71
N ALA A 49 -1.62 11.74 4.68
CA ALA A 49 -0.73 12.86 4.43
C ALA A 49 -0.81 13.89 5.58
N ASP A 50 0.33 14.28 6.14
CA ASP A 50 0.41 15.28 7.20
C ASP A 50 0.38 16.72 6.65
N THR A 51 0.97 16.94 5.50
CA THR A 51 1.08 18.24 4.83
C THR A 51 0.91 18.11 3.32
N GLY A 52 0.70 19.24 2.62
CA GLY A 52 0.46 19.23 1.18
C GLY A 52 1.59 18.67 0.28
N ALA A 53 2.74 18.29 0.87
CA ALA A 53 3.84 17.64 0.17
C ALA A 53 3.84 16.12 0.30
N ASP A 54 3.11 15.58 1.28
CA ASP A 54 3.07 14.16 1.58
C ASP A 54 1.97 13.45 0.78
N PHE A 55 2.16 12.17 0.54
CA PHE A 55 1.15 11.35 -0.13
C PHE A 55 0.25 10.65 0.87
N LEU A 56 -1.06 10.71 0.63
CA LEU A 56 -1.96 9.71 1.19
C LEU A 56 -1.69 8.38 0.48
N CYS A 57 -1.50 7.33 1.27
CA CYS A 57 -1.36 5.97 0.75
C CYS A 57 -2.38 5.05 1.42
N CYS A 58 -3.42 4.67 0.67
CA CYS A 58 -4.41 3.69 1.11
C CYS A 58 -4.21 2.40 0.31
N ILE A 59 -3.86 1.33 1.01
CA ILE A 59 -3.65 -0.01 0.44
C ILE A 59 -4.77 -0.91 0.90
N ILE A 60 -5.58 -1.42 -0.03
CA ILE A 60 -6.62 -2.41 0.23
C ILE A 60 -6.08 -3.79 -0.15
N TYR A 61 -6.15 -4.74 0.75
CA TYR A 61 -5.57 -6.06 0.58
C TYR A 61 -6.39 -7.17 1.24
N LEU A 62 -6.28 -8.37 0.68
CA LEU A 62 -6.78 -9.59 1.26
C LEU A 62 -5.67 -10.20 2.13
N GLU A 63 -5.83 -10.15 3.44
CA GLU A 63 -4.97 -10.86 4.38
C GLU A 63 -5.36 -12.34 4.42
N THR A 64 -4.37 -13.21 4.26
CA THR A 64 -4.54 -14.66 4.32
C THR A 64 -3.41 -15.27 5.14
N GLU A 65 -3.48 -16.56 5.48
CA GLU A 65 -2.38 -17.25 6.16
C GLU A 65 -1.06 -17.27 5.37
N ILE A 66 -1.11 -17.18 4.04
CA ILE A 66 0.09 -17.24 3.17
C ILE A 66 0.67 -15.88 2.82
N GLY A 67 -0.07 -14.79 3.01
CA GLY A 67 0.40 -13.43 2.70
C GLY A 67 -0.74 -12.44 2.50
N ASN A 68 -0.36 -11.23 2.09
CA ASN A 68 -1.24 -10.13 1.75
C ASN A 68 -1.36 -10.00 0.23
N PHE A 69 -2.56 -10.12 -0.30
CA PHE A 69 -2.86 -9.97 -1.72
C PHE A 69 -3.44 -8.57 -1.96
N ILE A 70 -2.65 -7.69 -2.58
CA ILE A 70 -3.04 -6.29 -2.81
C ILE A 70 -4.17 -6.25 -3.83
N ILE A 71 -5.29 -5.63 -3.47
CA ILE A 71 -6.49 -5.53 -4.30
C ILE A 71 -6.52 -4.17 -5.00
N ASP A 72 -6.26 -3.11 -4.24
CA ASP A 72 -6.32 -1.74 -4.74
C ASP A 72 -5.34 -0.84 -3.99
N VAL A 73 -4.86 0.19 -4.68
CA VAL A 73 -3.98 1.20 -4.09
C VAL A 73 -4.48 2.58 -4.49
N TYR A 74 -4.70 3.44 -3.52
CA TYR A 74 -4.95 4.85 -3.72
C TYR A 74 -3.78 5.66 -3.16
N TYR A 75 -2.93 6.15 -4.05
CA TYR A 75 -1.70 6.86 -3.76
C TYR A 75 -1.75 8.24 -4.42
N THR A 76 -1.85 9.31 -3.64
CA THR A 76 -2.14 10.65 -4.16
C THR A 76 -1.71 11.77 -3.21
N GLN A 77 -1.44 12.95 -3.78
CA GLN A 77 -1.23 14.21 -3.05
C GLN A 77 -2.48 15.12 -3.06
N ALA A 78 -3.64 14.60 -3.44
CA ALA A 78 -4.86 15.38 -3.44
C ALA A 78 -5.25 15.81 -2.02
N ALA A 79 -5.96 16.94 -1.92
CA ALA A 79 -6.42 17.49 -0.66
C ALA A 79 -7.45 16.59 0.05
N MET A 80 -7.60 16.75 1.37
CA MET A 80 -8.48 15.91 2.22
C MET A 80 -9.92 15.88 1.73
N GLU A 81 -10.43 17.01 1.22
CA GLU A 81 -11.79 17.12 0.67
C GLU A 81 -12.05 16.14 -0.49
N THR A 82 -10.98 15.73 -1.17
CA THR A 82 -11.03 14.74 -2.25
C THR A 82 -10.72 13.35 -1.73
N THR A 83 -9.71 13.22 -0.85
CA THR A 83 -9.21 11.92 -0.42
C THR A 83 -10.14 11.22 0.56
N GLU A 84 -10.85 11.94 1.43
CA GLU A 84 -11.80 11.38 2.39
C GLU A 84 -12.98 10.66 1.70
N PRO A 85 -13.75 11.30 0.80
CA PRO A 85 -14.85 10.62 0.11
C PRO A 85 -14.38 9.54 -0.85
N GLU A 86 -13.20 9.71 -1.49
CA GLU A 86 -12.65 8.68 -2.36
C GLU A 86 -12.21 7.44 -1.58
N THR A 87 -11.57 7.62 -0.43
CA THR A 87 -11.23 6.51 0.46
C THR A 87 -12.48 5.77 0.92
N ALA A 88 -13.50 6.48 1.39
CA ALA A 88 -14.77 5.86 1.83
C ALA A 88 -15.44 5.06 0.70
N ARG A 89 -15.43 5.58 -0.54
CA ARG A 89 -15.99 4.88 -1.70
C ARG A 89 -15.23 3.59 -1.99
N ARG A 90 -13.89 3.60 -1.91
CA ARG A 90 -13.05 2.41 -2.10
C ARG A 90 -13.27 1.38 -1.02
N LEU A 91 -13.28 1.78 0.26
CA LEU A 91 -13.57 0.88 1.37
C LEU A 91 -14.93 0.18 1.19
N THR A 92 -15.94 0.94 0.75
CA THR A 92 -17.29 0.42 0.48
C THR A 92 -17.31 -0.52 -0.72
N LYS A 93 -16.69 -0.11 -1.84
CA LYS A 93 -16.60 -0.91 -3.07
C LYS A 93 -15.99 -2.28 -2.84
N TYR A 94 -14.90 -2.33 -2.10
CA TYR A 94 -14.16 -3.58 -1.86
C TYR A 94 -14.61 -4.31 -0.60
N LYS A 95 -15.66 -3.83 0.07
CA LYS A 95 -16.22 -4.44 1.30
C LYS A 95 -15.14 -4.68 2.35
N VAL A 96 -14.36 -3.64 2.62
CA VAL A 96 -13.29 -3.69 3.60
C VAL A 96 -13.87 -3.95 4.99
N GLU A 97 -13.36 -4.98 5.67
CA GLU A 97 -13.81 -5.37 7.00
C GLU A 97 -13.10 -4.58 8.11
N GLU A 98 -11.84 -4.20 7.87
CA GLU A 98 -11.04 -3.46 8.83
C GLU A 98 -10.20 -2.39 8.12
N ALA A 99 -10.38 -1.14 8.49
CA ALA A 99 -9.56 -0.02 8.07
C ALA A 99 -8.64 0.41 9.22
N ILE A 100 -7.33 0.30 9.01
CA ILE A 100 -6.29 0.64 9.97
C ILE A 100 -5.67 1.95 9.50
N ILE A 101 -5.79 3.02 10.31
CA ILE A 101 -5.37 4.36 9.92
C ILE A 101 -4.20 4.80 10.79
N GLU A 102 -3.07 5.07 10.14
CA GLU A 102 -1.95 5.73 10.77
C GLU A 102 -2.27 7.24 10.86
N SER A 103 -2.29 7.75 12.09
CA SER A 103 -2.71 9.11 12.37
C SER A 103 -1.62 9.87 13.10
N ASN A 104 -0.63 10.38 12.39
CA ASN A 104 0.39 11.17 13.05
C ASN A 104 -0.17 12.57 13.30
N ASN A 105 -0.51 13.47 12.61
CA ASN A 105 -0.88 14.85 13.00
C ASN A 105 -2.27 15.35 12.51
N GLY A 106 -3.19 14.53 12.20
CA GLY A 106 -4.53 14.94 11.70
C GLY A 106 -5.44 13.77 11.43
N GLY A 107 -4.91 12.55 11.47
CA GLY A 107 -5.58 11.34 11.05
C GLY A 107 -6.81 10.96 11.87
N ARG A 108 -6.99 11.49 13.08
CA ARG A 108 -8.25 11.32 13.83
C ARG A 108 -9.41 12.02 13.11
N GLY A 109 -9.17 13.23 12.57
CA GLY A 109 -10.16 13.95 11.77
C GLY A 109 -10.48 13.18 10.49
N PHE A 110 -9.47 12.78 9.74
CA PHE A 110 -9.59 11.95 8.55
C PHE A 110 -10.36 10.66 8.83
N SER A 111 -10.01 9.91 9.88
CA SER A 111 -10.69 8.67 10.25
C SER A 111 -12.18 8.86 10.49
N ARG A 112 -12.56 9.89 11.28
CA ARG A 112 -13.97 10.21 11.56
C ARG A 112 -14.75 10.59 10.30
N ASN A 113 -14.13 11.39 9.43
CA ASN A 113 -14.76 11.83 8.20
C ASN A 113 -14.96 10.67 7.21
N VAL A 114 -13.95 9.81 7.04
CA VAL A 114 -14.05 8.61 6.21
C VAL A 114 -15.13 7.67 6.75
N GLU A 115 -15.18 7.44 8.07
CA GLU A 115 -16.23 6.63 8.70
C GLU A 115 -17.63 7.21 8.46
N ALA A 116 -17.79 8.53 8.62
CA ALA A 116 -19.07 9.20 8.35
C ALA A 116 -19.48 9.06 6.87
N GLN A 117 -18.54 9.24 5.94
CA GLN A 117 -18.79 9.03 4.51
C GLN A 117 -19.17 7.56 4.19
N CYS A 118 -18.49 6.58 4.81
CA CYS A 118 -18.85 5.17 4.68
C CYS A 118 -20.30 4.92 5.11
N ARG A 119 -20.73 5.51 6.23
CA ARG A 119 -22.13 5.38 6.71
C ARG A 119 -23.15 5.99 5.75
N ILE A 120 -22.81 7.14 5.12
CA ILE A 120 -23.64 7.77 4.09
C ILE A 120 -23.77 6.85 2.87
N LEU A 121 -22.68 6.14 2.50
CA LEU A 121 -22.68 5.15 1.42
C LEU A 121 -23.34 3.82 1.80
N GLY A 122 -23.90 3.69 3.00
CA GLY A 122 -24.54 2.47 3.50
C GLY A 122 -23.56 1.42 4.04
N ASN A 123 -22.27 1.71 4.09
CA ASN A 123 -21.27 0.82 4.65
C ASN A 123 -21.20 0.99 6.18
N ARG A 124 -21.71 -0.02 6.90
CA ARG A 124 -21.68 -0.09 8.38
C ARG A 124 -20.83 -1.24 8.90
N GLU A 125 -20.21 -2.00 8.01
CA GLU A 125 -19.51 -3.23 8.35
C GLU A 125 -18.00 -2.99 8.53
N THR A 126 -17.45 -1.95 7.91
CA THR A 126 -16.03 -1.59 8.09
C THR A 126 -15.79 -1.12 9.54
N SER A 127 -14.93 -1.84 10.25
CA SER A 127 -14.39 -1.39 11.53
C SER A 127 -13.20 -0.47 11.31
N PHE A 128 -13.13 0.61 12.10
CA PHE A 128 -12.08 1.61 12.01
C PHE A 128 -11.20 1.55 13.25
N THR A 129 -9.89 1.42 13.04
CA THR A 129 -8.89 1.57 14.09
C THR A 129 -7.88 2.63 13.64
N TRP A 130 -7.43 3.44 14.57
CA TRP A 130 -6.38 4.41 14.31
C TRP A 130 -5.32 4.29 15.41
N PHE A 131 -4.08 4.56 15.04
CA PHE A 131 -2.95 4.51 15.98
C PHE A 131 -1.92 5.57 15.60
N HIS A 132 -1.11 5.94 16.57
CA HIS A 132 0.04 6.82 16.36
C HIS A 132 1.29 5.98 16.14
N GLN A 133 2.01 6.24 15.04
CA GLN A 133 3.29 5.60 14.77
C GLN A 133 4.43 6.49 15.29
N SER A 134 5.24 5.95 16.19
CA SER A 134 6.37 6.66 16.80
C SER A 134 7.73 6.21 16.29
N GLU A 135 7.79 5.10 15.56
CA GLU A 135 9.06 4.59 15.04
C GLU A 135 9.49 5.35 13.78
N ASN A 136 10.80 5.43 13.58
CA ASN A 136 11.35 6.05 12.38
C ASN A 136 10.99 5.24 11.14
N LYS A 137 10.38 5.89 10.14
CA LYS A 137 9.92 5.28 8.88
C LYS A 137 11.03 4.50 8.17
N GLU A 138 12.21 5.09 7.97
CA GLU A 138 13.32 4.44 7.26
C GLU A 138 13.78 3.15 7.96
N VAL A 139 13.84 3.17 9.30
CA VAL A 139 14.21 1.98 10.10
C VAL A 139 13.16 0.88 9.99
N ARG A 140 11.87 1.22 10.06
CA ARG A 140 10.76 0.28 9.87
C ARG A 140 10.82 -0.39 8.50
N ILE A 141 10.91 0.42 7.43
CA ILE A 141 10.97 -0.05 6.06
C ILE A 141 12.14 -1.01 5.88
N PHE A 142 13.31 -0.66 6.39
CA PHE A 142 14.51 -1.49 6.29
C PHE A 142 14.33 -2.82 7.03
N ASN A 143 13.88 -2.78 8.28
CA ASN A 143 13.74 -3.98 9.12
C ASN A 143 12.72 -4.97 8.56
N HIS A 144 11.66 -4.50 7.94
CA HIS A 144 10.58 -5.34 7.39
C HIS A 144 10.71 -5.63 5.90
N SER A 145 11.71 -5.09 5.21
CA SER A 145 11.82 -5.18 3.74
C SER A 145 11.78 -6.62 3.20
N ALA A 146 12.47 -7.53 3.87
CA ALA A 146 12.48 -8.95 3.48
C ALA A 146 11.10 -9.62 3.68
N GLU A 147 10.42 -9.31 4.77
CA GLU A 147 9.09 -9.83 5.08
C GLU A 147 8.05 -9.27 4.12
N VAL A 148 8.11 -7.96 3.81
CA VAL A 148 7.29 -7.30 2.80
C VAL A 148 7.42 -8.01 1.46
N GLN A 149 8.64 -8.28 0.97
CA GLN A 149 8.84 -9.01 -0.29
C GLN A 149 8.35 -10.47 -0.25
N ASN A 150 8.44 -11.12 0.90
CA ASN A 150 8.05 -12.52 1.03
C ASN A 150 6.54 -12.73 1.12
N LEU A 151 5.82 -11.79 1.76
CA LEU A 151 4.41 -11.94 2.09
C LEU A 151 3.48 -11.06 1.26
N THR A 152 3.99 -10.20 0.38
CA THR A 152 3.17 -9.33 -0.47
C THR A 152 3.04 -9.91 -1.88
N TYR A 153 1.80 -9.94 -2.37
CA TYR A 153 1.44 -10.37 -3.72
C TYR A 153 0.67 -9.24 -4.40
N PHE A 154 1.15 -8.80 -5.55
CA PHE A 154 0.46 -7.78 -6.36
C PHE A 154 -0.38 -8.42 -7.47
N PRO A 155 -1.45 -7.78 -7.94
CA PRO A 155 -2.14 -8.23 -9.15
C PRO A 155 -1.19 -8.16 -10.34
N LYS A 156 -1.29 -9.12 -11.27
CA LYS A 156 -0.50 -9.09 -12.51
C LYS A 156 -0.74 -7.78 -13.26
N GLY A 157 0.32 -7.13 -13.72
CA GLY A 157 0.23 -5.84 -14.39
C GLY A 157 0.06 -4.64 -13.43
N TRP A 158 0.39 -4.79 -12.15
CA TRP A 158 0.28 -3.72 -11.16
C TRP A 158 1.08 -2.46 -11.50
N GLU A 159 2.11 -2.59 -12.33
CA GLU A 159 2.86 -1.45 -12.89
C GLU A 159 1.98 -0.52 -13.74
N HIS A 160 0.93 -1.07 -14.36
CA HIS A 160 -0.06 -0.32 -15.14
C HIS A 160 -1.27 0.10 -14.30
N LEU A 161 -1.64 -0.72 -13.31
CA LEU A 161 -2.77 -0.44 -12.42
C LEU A 161 -2.44 0.68 -11.42
N PHE A 162 -1.21 0.70 -10.90
CA PHE A 162 -0.76 1.62 -9.86
C PHE A 162 0.60 2.26 -10.20
N PRO A 163 0.74 2.98 -11.33
CA PRO A 163 2.05 3.36 -11.88
C PRO A 163 2.90 4.23 -10.94
N GLN A 164 2.31 5.17 -10.23
CA GLN A 164 3.03 6.03 -9.29
C GLN A 164 3.50 5.24 -8.06
N PHE A 165 2.64 4.40 -7.52
CA PHE A 165 2.95 3.52 -6.40
C PHE A 165 4.02 2.50 -6.78
N TYR A 166 3.88 1.87 -7.96
CA TYR A 166 4.89 0.95 -8.51
C TYR A 166 6.28 1.60 -8.53
N LYS A 167 6.37 2.80 -9.09
CA LYS A 167 7.62 3.56 -9.15
C LYS A 167 8.16 3.87 -7.75
N ALA A 168 7.31 4.30 -6.83
CA ALA A 168 7.71 4.63 -5.47
C ALA A 168 8.27 3.41 -4.72
N ILE A 169 7.70 2.21 -4.94
CA ILE A 169 8.17 0.96 -4.33
C ILE A 169 9.46 0.46 -5.00
N THR A 170 9.45 0.33 -6.33
CA THR A 170 10.56 -0.35 -7.05
C THR A 170 11.82 0.50 -7.17
N GLN A 171 11.73 1.82 -6.99
CA GLN A 171 12.87 2.74 -7.03
C GLN A 171 13.32 3.23 -5.65
N TYR A 172 12.71 2.73 -4.57
CA TYR A 172 13.09 3.12 -3.21
C TYR A 172 14.47 2.56 -2.86
N LYS A 173 15.36 3.46 -2.44
CA LYS A 173 16.77 3.14 -2.17
C LYS A 173 16.99 2.78 -0.71
N LYS A 174 17.90 1.82 -0.45
CA LYS A 174 18.35 1.45 0.90
C LYS A 174 19.10 2.58 1.60
N THR A 175 19.87 3.34 0.82
CA THR A 175 20.73 4.40 1.32
C THR A 175 20.62 5.63 0.42
N GLY A 176 20.81 6.82 1.00
CA GLY A 176 20.69 8.07 0.30
C GLY A 176 19.28 8.68 0.43
N LYS A 177 19.03 9.75 -0.30
CA LYS A 177 17.73 10.43 -0.24
C LYS A 177 16.72 9.75 -1.15
N ASN A 178 15.57 9.44 -0.59
CA ASN A 178 14.35 9.11 -1.31
C ASN A 178 13.46 10.37 -1.33
N ALA A 179 12.73 10.58 -2.42
CA ALA A 179 11.85 11.75 -2.55
C ALA A 179 10.64 11.63 -1.61
N HIS A 180 10.11 10.42 -1.48
CA HIS A 180 8.96 10.09 -0.64
C HIS A 180 9.13 8.68 -0.09
N ASP A 181 8.66 8.45 1.11
CA ASP A 181 8.68 7.15 1.80
C ASP A 181 7.27 6.61 2.13
N ASP A 182 6.21 7.38 1.83
CA ASP A 182 4.83 7.05 2.20
C ASP A 182 4.36 5.70 1.61
N ALA A 183 4.74 5.39 0.36
CA ALA A 183 4.35 4.13 -0.27
C ALA A 183 5.03 2.91 0.37
N PRO A 184 6.37 2.85 0.55
CA PRO A 184 7.02 1.73 1.22
C PRO A 184 6.66 1.67 2.71
N ASP A 185 6.40 2.79 3.37
CA ASP A 185 5.97 2.84 4.76
C ASP A 185 4.57 2.22 4.93
N ALA A 186 3.59 2.65 4.12
CA ALA A 186 2.26 2.06 4.13
C ALA A 186 2.29 0.55 3.79
N LEU A 187 3.14 0.14 2.83
CA LEU A 187 3.29 -1.27 2.50
C LEU A 187 3.87 -2.07 3.67
N THR A 188 4.84 -1.51 4.38
CA THR A 188 5.39 -2.08 5.62
C THR A 188 4.31 -2.21 6.68
N GLY A 189 3.48 -1.18 6.86
CA GLY A 189 2.35 -1.21 7.80
C GLY A 189 1.37 -2.36 7.54
N THR A 190 1.14 -2.75 6.28
CA THR A 190 0.30 -3.92 5.98
C THR A 190 0.86 -5.22 6.56
N ILE A 191 2.18 -5.33 6.67
CA ILE A 191 2.86 -6.51 7.21
C ILE A 191 2.89 -6.47 8.74
N GLU A 192 3.23 -5.34 9.34
CA GLU A 192 3.24 -5.18 10.80
C GLU A 192 1.88 -5.46 11.44
N LYS A 193 0.80 -5.16 10.74
CA LYS A 193 -0.58 -5.36 11.22
C LYS A 193 -1.18 -6.72 10.84
N ARG A 194 -0.37 -7.67 10.38
CA ARG A 194 -0.84 -9.04 10.15
C ARG A 194 -1.22 -9.73 11.45
N GLY A 195 -2.38 -10.41 11.42
CA GLY A 195 -2.87 -11.18 12.57
C GLY A 195 -3.29 -10.36 13.79
N SER A 196 -3.15 -9.03 13.76
CA SER A 196 -3.61 -8.17 14.86
C SER A 196 -5.13 -8.19 14.93
N GLN A 197 -5.67 -8.54 16.09
CA GLN A 197 -7.09 -8.36 16.42
C GLN A 197 -7.32 -6.87 16.67
N PRO A 198 -8.46 -6.29 16.24
CA PRO A 198 -8.80 -4.93 16.60
C PRO A 198 -8.87 -4.82 18.12
N GLN A 199 -8.04 -3.98 18.71
CA GLN A 199 -8.21 -3.63 20.12
C GLN A 199 -9.53 -2.85 20.21
N LYS A 200 -10.54 -3.47 20.82
CA LYS A 200 -11.76 -2.77 21.22
C LYS A 200 -11.34 -1.74 22.26
N LEU A 201 -11.31 -0.48 21.88
CA LEU A 201 -11.21 0.62 22.84
C LEU A 201 -12.51 0.66 23.65
N ASN A 202 -12.39 0.38 24.95
CA ASN A 202 -13.43 0.62 25.94
C ASN A 202 -13.63 2.13 26.14
#